data_a4467587d5bed5f212f4679c71b199a1
#
_entry.id   a4467587d5bed5f212f4679c71b199a1
#
_cell.length_a   1.000
_cell.length_b   1.000
_cell.length_c   1.000
_cell.angle_alpha   90.00
_cell.angle_beta   90.00
_cell.angle_gamma   90.00
#
_symmetry.space_group_name_H-M   'P 1'
#
loop_
_entity.id
_entity.type
_entity.pdbx_description
1 polymer ?
#
loop_
_entity_poly.entity_id
_entity_poly.type
_entity_poly.pdbx_seq_one_letter_code
_entity_poly.pdbx_strand_id
1 'polypeptide(L)'
;MNDFEQMMKNPVDRRVFLQRMTAAGLGTAALALFAGCGGNDNNNNNPGFSSADFRGVPGRNINEVVLNYALTLEILESDLYRQALNLASVGKSINDPLAAFSAQDSTYMLQPGSAGNLSGTQAAAGFLYLKQYAYVEAAHRDFLRAAIQQGGGTPVTGNPTGYKFPTNTILTDLPSILQALLPLEETGVRAYLGAFKVPSFTADTTGLNYATVAASIYSTEARHSAAISYILGLDPGPTPRSGDLQVTPTYPSSNTFEYYLLPNTVITAVSAYYKSSAG
;
A
#
# COMPACT_ATOMS: atom_id res chain seq x y z
N MET A 1 19.22 21.91 17.59
CA MET A 1 18.38 21.50 16.43
C MET A 1 18.45 20.00 16.40
N ASN A 2 17.34 19.31 16.69
CA ASN A 2 17.33 17.84 16.80
C ASN A 2 17.45 17.20 15.43
N ASP A 3 18.10 16.03 15.35
CA ASP A 3 18.26 15.24 14.12
C ASP A 3 16.93 14.96 13.39
N PHE A 4 15.83 14.96 14.13
CA PHE A 4 14.46 14.85 13.60
C PHE A 4 14.04 16.06 12.75
N GLU A 5 14.39 17.28 13.15
CA GLU A 5 14.11 18.49 12.34
C GLU A 5 14.96 18.56 11.07
N GLN A 6 16.18 18.02 11.10
CA GLN A 6 17.02 17.89 9.91
C GLN A 6 16.49 16.83 8.93
N MET A 7 15.94 15.73 9.45
CA MET A 7 15.34 14.67 8.64
C MET A 7 14.06 15.13 7.93
N MET A 8 13.27 16.00 8.57
CA MET A 8 12.05 16.59 7.98
C MET A 8 12.32 17.65 6.92
N LYS A 9 13.52 18.22 6.90
CA LYS A 9 13.93 19.26 5.93
C LYS A 9 14.57 18.73 4.65
N ASN A 10 14.96 17.45 4.64
CA ASN A 10 15.52 16.79 3.45
C ASN A 10 14.57 15.69 2.99
N PRO A 11 13.70 15.95 2.01
CA PRO A 11 12.93 14.89 1.38
C PRO A 11 13.91 13.84 0.86
N VAL A 12 13.74 12.60 1.30
CA VAL A 12 14.58 11.48 0.85
C VAL A 12 14.31 11.30 -0.63
N ASP A 13 15.28 11.69 -1.46
CA ASP A 13 15.23 11.45 -2.89
C ASP A 13 15.04 9.93 -3.11
N ARG A 14 14.01 9.55 -3.87
CA ARG A 14 13.71 8.17 -4.27
C ARG A 14 14.96 7.44 -4.78
N ARG A 15 15.80 8.17 -5.53
CA ARG A 15 17.08 7.65 -6.02
C ARG A 15 18.08 7.42 -4.88
N VAL A 16 18.11 8.31 -3.89
CA VAL A 16 18.95 8.18 -2.68
C VAL A 16 18.42 7.09 -1.76
N PHE A 17 17.10 6.93 -1.63
CA PHE A 17 16.49 5.81 -0.90
C PHE A 17 16.87 4.48 -1.56
N LEU A 18 16.67 4.35 -2.86
CA LEU A 18 17.05 3.14 -3.62
C LEU A 18 18.57 2.93 -3.62
N GLN A 19 19.38 4.00 -3.74
CA GLN A 19 20.84 3.91 -3.64
C GLN A 19 21.30 3.57 -2.23
N ARG A 20 20.64 4.04 -1.18
CA ARG A 20 20.97 3.66 0.20
C ARG A 20 20.52 2.23 0.53
N MET A 21 19.41 1.79 -0.03
CA MET A 21 19.00 0.37 0.03
C MET A 21 20.03 -0.52 -0.66
N THR A 22 20.58 -0.11 -1.81
CA THR A 22 21.65 -0.83 -2.50
C THR A 22 23.02 -0.70 -1.80
N ALA A 23 23.37 0.49 -1.29
CA ALA A 23 24.65 0.74 -0.60
C ALA A 23 24.70 0.13 0.82
N ALA A 24 23.56 -0.03 1.49
CA ALA A 24 23.47 -0.73 2.76
C ALA A 24 23.50 -2.27 2.62
N GLY A 25 23.78 -2.79 1.42
CA GLY A 25 23.75 -4.23 1.15
C GLY A 25 22.35 -4.82 1.07
N LEU A 26 21.31 -4.01 1.30
CA LEU A 26 19.92 -4.46 1.22
C LEU A 26 19.49 -4.71 -0.24
N GLY A 27 20.11 -4.02 -1.21
CA GLY A 27 19.87 -4.27 -2.63
C GLY A 27 20.37 -5.64 -3.09
N THR A 28 21.56 -6.03 -2.66
CA THR A 28 22.13 -7.36 -2.94
C THR A 28 21.62 -8.43 -1.96
N ALA A 29 21.32 -8.06 -0.72
CA ALA A 29 20.68 -8.94 0.24
C ALA A 29 19.21 -9.20 -0.12
N ALA A 30 18.45 -8.19 -0.53
CA ALA A 30 17.10 -8.40 -1.07
C ALA A 30 17.14 -9.28 -2.34
N LEU A 31 18.15 -9.15 -3.20
CA LEU A 31 18.39 -10.01 -4.35
C LEU A 31 18.66 -11.47 -3.96
N ALA A 32 19.43 -11.70 -2.89
CA ALA A 32 19.70 -13.03 -2.36
C ALA A 32 18.48 -13.66 -1.66
N LEU A 33 17.54 -12.84 -1.16
CA LEU A 33 16.35 -13.27 -0.43
C LEU A 33 15.35 -14.01 -1.34
N PHE A 34 15.32 -13.72 -2.62
CA PHE A 34 14.34 -14.26 -3.55
C PHE A 34 14.85 -15.46 -4.38
N ALA A 35 16.14 -15.77 -4.32
CA ALA A 35 16.73 -16.86 -5.09
C ALA A 35 16.41 -18.28 -4.56
N GLY A 36 15.74 -18.40 -3.43
CA GLY A 36 15.47 -19.68 -2.76
C GLY A 36 14.09 -20.30 -2.98
N CYS A 37 13.27 -19.81 -3.91
CA CYS A 37 11.89 -20.24 -4.10
C CYS A 37 11.75 -21.56 -4.90
N GLY A 38 12.22 -22.65 -4.36
CA GLY A 38 12.09 -24.00 -4.95
C GLY A 38 11.59 -25.04 -3.96
N GLY A 39 10.57 -24.76 -3.17
CA GLY A 39 9.96 -25.68 -2.23
C GLY A 39 8.49 -25.94 -2.55
N ASN A 40 8.15 -27.19 -2.81
CA ASN A 40 6.78 -27.66 -3.03
C ASN A 40 6.15 -27.97 -1.67
N ASP A 41 5.63 -26.97 -0.98
CA ASP A 41 5.03 -27.14 0.35
C ASP A 41 3.58 -27.58 0.27
N ASN A 42 3.38 -28.87 -0.01
CA ASN A 42 2.10 -29.55 0.20
C ASN A 42 1.95 -30.08 1.63
N ASN A 43 2.04 -29.23 2.64
CA ASN A 43 1.84 -29.65 4.04
C ASN A 43 0.50 -29.10 4.56
N ASN A 44 -0.56 -29.89 4.38
CA ASN A 44 -1.96 -29.55 4.66
C ASN A 44 -2.35 -29.54 6.16
N ASN A 45 -1.39 -29.47 7.11
CA ASN A 45 -1.69 -29.55 8.54
C ASN A 45 -1.47 -28.26 9.34
N ASN A 46 -1.38 -27.13 8.70
CA ASN A 46 -1.11 -25.87 9.40
C ASN A 46 -2.34 -24.94 9.39
N PRO A 47 -2.80 -24.38 10.53
CA PRO A 47 -4.03 -23.58 10.63
C PRO A 47 -3.92 -22.17 10.03
N GLY A 48 -2.99 -21.92 9.12
CA GLY A 48 -2.79 -20.66 8.44
C GLY A 48 -3.41 -20.61 7.05
N PHE A 49 -3.24 -19.49 6.32
CA PHE A 49 -3.73 -19.33 4.96
C PHE A 49 -2.96 -20.20 3.98
N SER A 50 -3.69 -20.78 3.04
CA SER A 50 -3.20 -21.55 1.90
C SER A 50 -3.43 -20.78 0.59
N SER A 51 -2.92 -21.28 -0.53
CA SER A 51 -3.16 -20.67 -1.85
C SER A 51 -4.66 -20.60 -2.22
N ALA A 52 -5.49 -21.49 -1.64
CA ALA A 52 -6.95 -21.45 -1.85
C ALA A 52 -7.62 -20.21 -1.26
N ASP A 53 -7.01 -19.56 -0.26
CA ASP A 53 -7.53 -18.35 0.36
C ASP A 53 -7.28 -17.10 -0.50
N PHE A 54 -6.40 -17.21 -1.52
CA PHE A 54 -6.02 -16.13 -2.44
C PHE A 54 -6.66 -16.35 -3.82
N ARG A 55 -7.97 -16.47 -3.88
CA ARG A 55 -8.72 -16.83 -5.08
C ARG A 55 -8.33 -16.01 -6.32
N GLY A 56 -7.84 -16.70 -7.35
CA GLY A 56 -7.51 -16.10 -8.64
C GLY A 56 -6.18 -15.38 -8.69
N VAL A 57 -5.43 -15.33 -7.59
CA VAL A 57 -4.07 -14.77 -7.56
C VAL A 57 -3.09 -15.83 -8.06
N PRO A 58 -2.31 -15.56 -9.13
CA PRO A 58 -1.36 -16.53 -9.66
C PRO A 58 -0.09 -16.62 -8.81
N GLY A 59 0.55 -17.79 -8.83
CA GLY A 59 1.86 -18.03 -8.24
C GLY A 59 2.25 -19.50 -8.31
N ARG A 60 3.53 -19.80 -8.40
CA ARG A 60 4.08 -21.18 -8.45
C ARG A 60 4.09 -21.85 -7.07
N ASN A 61 4.12 -21.03 -6.03
CA ASN A 61 4.08 -21.43 -4.63
C ASN A 61 3.37 -20.36 -3.80
N ILE A 62 3.10 -20.66 -2.54
CA ILE A 62 2.34 -19.76 -1.67
C ILE A 62 3.03 -18.39 -1.48
N ASN A 63 4.35 -18.34 -1.42
CA ASN A 63 5.08 -17.08 -1.28
C ASN A 63 4.88 -16.18 -2.49
N GLU A 64 4.98 -16.72 -3.71
CA GLU A 64 4.69 -15.97 -4.95
C GLU A 64 3.22 -15.54 -5.02
N VAL A 65 2.29 -16.38 -4.58
CA VAL A 65 0.87 -16.02 -4.47
C VAL A 65 0.68 -14.82 -3.54
N VAL A 66 1.30 -14.84 -2.36
CA VAL A 66 1.22 -13.72 -1.39
C VAL A 66 1.85 -12.45 -1.94
N LEU A 67 3.01 -12.55 -2.60
CA LEU A 67 3.65 -11.39 -3.24
C LEU A 67 2.81 -10.82 -4.37
N ASN A 68 2.19 -11.67 -5.20
CA ASN A 68 1.27 -11.23 -6.25
C ASN A 68 -0.04 -10.65 -5.70
N TYR A 69 -0.52 -11.17 -4.59
CA TYR A 69 -1.65 -10.60 -3.87
C TYR A 69 -1.31 -9.18 -3.37
N ALA A 70 -0.19 -9.00 -2.69
CA ALA A 70 0.28 -7.69 -2.27
C ALA A 70 0.46 -6.76 -3.48
N LEU A 71 1.13 -7.23 -4.55
CA LEU A 71 1.33 -6.44 -5.77
C LEU A 71 0.00 -6.00 -6.42
N THR A 72 -1.06 -6.82 -6.32
CA THR A 72 -2.39 -6.44 -6.83
C THR A 72 -2.93 -5.21 -6.11
N LEU A 73 -2.73 -5.11 -4.79
CA LEU A 73 -3.15 -3.98 -3.97
C LEU A 73 -2.30 -2.75 -4.32
N GLU A 74 -0.99 -2.89 -4.34
CA GLU A 74 -0.07 -1.78 -4.63
C GLU A 74 -0.26 -1.19 -6.05
N ILE A 75 -0.57 -2.02 -7.05
CA ILE A 75 -0.90 -1.53 -8.39
C ILE A 75 -2.18 -0.67 -8.34
N LEU A 76 -3.20 -1.11 -7.62
CA LEU A 76 -4.44 -0.39 -7.45
C LEU A 76 -4.21 0.93 -6.70
N GLU A 77 -3.54 0.88 -5.54
CA GLU A 77 -3.27 2.04 -4.70
C GLU A 77 -2.41 3.06 -5.43
N SER A 78 -1.32 2.64 -6.07
CA SER A 78 -0.46 3.55 -6.83
C SER A 78 -1.19 4.25 -7.98
N ASP A 79 -2.14 3.59 -8.64
CA ASP A 79 -2.95 4.21 -9.70
C ASP A 79 -3.99 5.18 -9.13
N LEU A 80 -4.69 4.82 -8.05
CA LEU A 80 -5.67 5.70 -7.41
C LEU A 80 -5.03 6.92 -6.75
N TYR A 81 -3.86 6.77 -6.13
CA TYR A 81 -3.10 7.90 -5.61
C TYR A 81 -2.60 8.84 -6.71
N ARG A 82 -2.15 8.30 -7.84
CA ARG A 82 -1.82 9.10 -9.03
C ARG A 82 -3.03 9.90 -9.52
N GLN A 83 -4.18 9.25 -9.64
CA GLN A 83 -5.44 9.89 -10.02
C GLN A 83 -5.83 11.00 -9.02
N ALA A 84 -5.79 10.70 -7.74
CA ALA A 84 -6.11 11.62 -6.65
C ALA A 84 -5.21 12.85 -6.64
N LEU A 85 -3.89 12.64 -6.76
CA LEU A 85 -2.92 13.73 -6.82
C LEU A 85 -3.14 14.63 -8.04
N ASN A 86 -3.42 14.05 -9.20
CA ASN A 86 -3.72 14.81 -10.40
C ASN A 86 -5.01 15.61 -10.24
N LEU A 87 -6.07 15.02 -9.69
CA LEU A 87 -7.34 15.73 -9.42
C LEU A 87 -7.16 16.92 -8.47
N ALA A 88 -6.32 16.76 -7.45
CA ALA A 88 -6.03 17.81 -6.47
C ALA A 88 -5.10 18.91 -7.02
N SER A 89 -4.47 18.71 -8.18
CA SER A 89 -3.38 19.56 -8.68
C SER A 89 -3.79 20.47 -9.83
N VAL A 90 -3.30 21.71 -9.81
CA VAL A 90 -3.49 22.68 -10.87
C VAL A 90 -2.98 22.16 -12.22
N GLY A 91 -3.81 22.27 -13.26
CA GLY A 91 -3.41 21.98 -14.64
C GLY A 91 -3.09 20.53 -14.93
N LYS A 92 -3.50 19.59 -14.06
CA LYS A 92 -3.34 18.15 -14.27
C LYS A 92 -4.64 17.50 -14.70
N SER A 93 -4.52 16.48 -15.54
CA SER A 93 -5.61 15.56 -15.88
C SER A 93 -5.54 14.30 -15.04
N ILE A 94 -6.69 13.73 -14.69
CA ILE A 94 -6.77 12.47 -13.94
C ILE A 94 -5.94 11.33 -14.58
N ASN A 95 -5.73 11.40 -15.89
CA ASN A 95 -5.01 10.39 -16.66
C ASN A 95 -3.51 10.69 -16.82
N ASP A 96 -3.04 11.84 -16.33
CA ASP A 96 -1.62 12.17 -16.46
C ASP A 96 -0.76 11.13 -15.69
N PRO A 97 0.41 10.78 -16.24
CA PRO A 97 1.34 9.93 -15.51
C PRO A 97 1.86 10.65 -14.27
N LEU A 98 2.25 9.88 -13.25
CA LEU A 98 2.95 10.42 -12.10
C LEU A 98 4.29 11.00 -12.57
N ALA A 99 4.51 12.30 -12.33
CA ALA A 99 5.79 12.93 -12.65
C ALA A 99 6.92 12.31 -11.82
N ALA A 100 8.15 12.36 -12.34
CA ALA A 100 9.29 11.92 -11.58
C ALA A 100 9.45 12.77 -10.32
N PHE A 101 9.69 12.13 -9.18
CA PHE A 101 9.88 12.84 -7.91
C PHE A 101 11.20 13.63 -7.94
N SER A 102 11.13 14.92 -7.63
CA SER A 102 12.28 15.72 -7.25
C SER A 102 12.00 16.44 -5.92
N ALA A 103 13.02 16.61 -5.10
CA ALA A 103 12.90 17.30 -3.81
C ALA A 103 12.45 18.78 -3.94
N GLN A 104 12.63 19.37 -5.11
CA GLN A 104 12.27 20.75 -5.45
C GLN A 104 11.03 20.82 -6.33
N ASP A 105 10.22 19.79 -6.34
CA ASP A 105 9.16 19.61 -7.32
C ASP A 105 7.99 20.57 -7.09
N SER A 106 7.90 21.60 -7.95
CA SER A 106 6.75 22.47 -8.11
C SER A 106 5.71 21.91 -9.10
N THR A 107 5.90 20.68 -9.58
CA THR A 107 5.05 20.04 -10.60
C THR A 107 3.62 19.86 -10.10
N TYR A 108 3.45 19.67 -8.80
CA TYR A 108 2.15 19.54 -8.16
C TYR A 108 1.90 20.67 -7.18
N MET A 109 0.88 21.45 -7.45
CA MET A 109 0.38 22.53 -6.60
C MET A 109 -1.11 22.31 -6.36
N LEU A 110 -1.55 22.45 -5.12
CA LEU A 110 -2.97 22.33 -4.77
C LEU A 110 -3.78 23.33 -5.55
N GLN A 111 -4.90 22.89 -6.12
CA GLN A 111 -5.82 23.78 -6.83
C GLN A 111 -6.37 24.87 -5.89
N PRO A 112 -6.42 26.14 -6.31
CA PRO A 112 -7.06 27.20 -5.54
C PRO A 112 -8.52 26.85 -5.20
N GLY A 113 -8.90 27.03 -3.95
CA GLY A 113 -10.26 26.75 -3.48
C GLY A 113 -10.55 25.28 -3.16
N SER A 114 -9.64 24.34 -3.45
CA SER A 114 -9.88 22.92 -3.17
C SER A 114 -9.45 22.47 -1.75
N ALA A 115 -9.13 23.42 -0.85
CA ALA A 115 -8.86 23.09 0.56
C ALA A 115 -10.12 22.59 1.30
N GLY A 116 -11.30 22.81 0.76
CA GLY A 116 -12.56 22.46 1.42
C GLY A 116 -12.70 23.16 2.77
N ASN A 117 -13.05 22.40 3.79
CA ASN A 117 -13.17 22.87 5.17
C ASN A 117 -11.88 22.79 5.99
N LEU A 118 -10.75 22.36 5.39
CA LEU A 118 -9.48 22.28 6.08
C LEU A 118 -8.90 23.69 6.32
N SER A 119 -8.25 23.89 7.47
CA SER A 119 -7.42 25.07 7.70
C SER A 119 -6.24 25.10 6.70
N GLY A 120 -5.64 26.28 6.50
CA GLY A 120 -4.50 26.40 5.59
C GLY A 120 -3.34 25.45 5.95
N THR A 121 -3.08 25.24 7.24
CA THR A 121 -2.05 24.30 7.71
C THR A 121 -2.44 22.84 7.43
N GLN A 122 -3.68 22.45 7.68
CA GLN A 122 -4.17 21.11 7.39
C GLN A 122 -4.18 20.83 5.88
N ALA A 123 -4.62 21.79 5.06
CA ALA A 123 -4.61 21.65 3.61
C ALA A 123 -3.19 21.49 3.06
N ALA A 124 -2.24 22.30 3.55
CA ALA A 124 -0.83 22.19 3.17
C ALA A 124 -0.24 20.82 3.56
N ALA A 125 -0.50 20.34 4.79
CA ALA A 125 -0.05 19.04 5.25
C ALA A 125 -0.73 17.90 4.48
N GLY A 126 -2.04 17.94 4.30
CA GLY A 126 -2.79 16.92 3.58
C GLY A 126 -2.37 16.79 2.12
N PHE A 127 -2.12 17.92 1.44
CA PHE A 127 -1.60 17.87 0.07
C PHE A 127 -0.16 17.36 -0.01
N LEU A 128 0.68 17.71 0.96
CA LEU A 128 2.03 17.16 1.06
C LEU A 128 2.00 15.64 1.24
N TYR A 129 1.13 15.13 2.13
CA TYR A 129 0.95 13.70 2.34
C TYR A 129 0.43 13.01 1.09
N LEU A 130 -0.62 13.55 0.45
CA LEU A 130 -1.13 13.02 -0.81
C LEU A 130 -0.01 12.87 -1.87
N LYS A 131 0.82 13.91 -2.01
CA LYS A 131 1.97 13.88 -2.93
C LYS A 131 2.99 12.81 -2.53
N GLN A 132 3.38 12.74 -1.26
CA GLN A 132 4.36 11.76 -0.79
C GLN A 132 3.85 10.34 -0.93
N TYR A 133 2.60 10.07 -0.57
CA TYR A 133 2.02 8.73 -0.62
C TYR A 133 1.88 8.23 -2.05
N ALA A 134 1.51 9.08 -3.01
CA ALA A 134 1.50 8.71 -4.42
C ALA A 134 2.86 8.15 -4.90
N TYR A 135 3.97 8.66 -4.37
CA TYR A 135 5.30 8.12 -4.67
C TYR A 135 5.65 6.88 -3.87
N VAL A 136 5.19 6.78 -2.62
CA VAL A 136 5.41 5.62 -1.76
C VAL A 136 4.71 4.41 -2.36
N GLU A 137 3.42 4.51 -2.72
CA GLU A 137 2.66 3.41 -3.33
C GLU A 137 3.25 3.00 -4.70
N ALA A 138 3.72 3.95 -5.48
CA ALA A 138 4.46 3.61 -6.71
C ALA A 138 5.77 2.87 -6.41
N ALA A 139 6.45 3.18 -5.31
CA ALA A 139 7.68 2.49 -4.90
C ALA A 139 7.40 1.08 -4.35
N HIS A 140 6.36 0.89 -3.54
CA HIS A 140 5.91 -0.42 -3.06
C HIS A 140 5.58 -1.34 -4.24
N ARG A 141 4.74 -0.87 -5.18
CA ARG A 141 4.41 -1.59 -6.42
C ARG A 141 5.65 -2.02 -7.20
N ASP A 142 6.57 -1.08 -7.44
CA ASP A 142 7.76 -1.34 -8.25
C ASP A 142 8.72 -2.31 -7.55
N PHE A 143 8.83 -2.21 -6.22
CA PHE A 143 9.59 -3.12 -5.39
C PHE A 143 9.04 -4.55 -5.46
N LEU A 144 7.74 -4.75 -5.21
CA LEU A 144 7.12 -6.08 -5.25
C LEU A 144 7.22 -6.71 -6.64
N ARG A 145 7.02 -5.92 -7.70
CA ARG A 145 7.21 -6.39 -9.07
C ARG A 145 8.63 -6.90 -9.31
N ALA A 146 9.62 -6.12 -8.91
CA ALA A 146 11.02 -6.50 -9.04
C ALA A 146 11.35 -7.75 -8.21
N ALA A 147 10.84 -7.83 -6.99
CA ALA A 147 11.04 -8.95 -6.10
C ALA A 147 10.50 -10.28 -6.69
N ILE A 148 9.30 -10.27 -7.25
CA ILE A 148 8.70 -11.44 -7.90
C ILE A 148 9.55 -11.86 -9.12
N GLN A 149 9.95 -10.89 -9.97
CA GLN A 149 10.79 -11.17 -11.15
C GLN A 149 12.16 -11.76 -10.77
N GLN A 150 12.80 -11.22 -9.75
CA GLN A 150 14.09 -11.70 -9.26
C GLN A 150 13.99 -13.11 -8.66
N GLY A 151 12.86 -13.44 -8.03
CA GLY A 151 12.55 -14.80 -7.61
C GLY A 151 12.21 -15.75 -8.77
N GLY A 152 12.30 -15.30 -10.03
CA GLY A 152 11.94 -16.06 -11.22
C GLY A 152 10.44 -16.25 -11.41
N GLY A 153 9.62 -15.50 -10.66
CA GLY A 153 8.16 -15.50 -10.74
C GLY A 153 7.63 -14.57 -11.84
N THR A 154 6.32 -14.60 -12.02
CA THR A 154 5.61 -13.73 -12.96
C THR A 154 4.73 -12.74 -12.20
N PRO A 155 5.09 -11.44 -12.20
CA PRO A 155 4.27 -10.42 -11.56
C PRO A 155 2.90 -10.27 -12.24
N VAL A 156 1.85 -10.05 -11.44
CA VAL A 156 0.56 -9.62 -11.97
C VAL A 156 0.68 -8.25 -12.65
N THR A 157 -0.12 -8.03 -13.68
CA THR A 157 -0.14 -6.77 -14.45
C THR A 157 -1.19 -5.78 -13.97
N GLY A 158 -2.04 -6.19 -13.02
CA GLY A 158 -3.19 -5.42 -12.57
C GLY A 158 -4.42 -5.60 -13.47
N ASN A 159 -5.45 -4.79 -13.23
CA ASN A 159 -6.66 -4.82 -14.05
C ASN A 159 -6.35 -4.24 -15.46
N PRO A 160 -6.59 -4.99 -16.55
CA PRO A 160 -6.26 -4.54 -17.92
C PRO A 160 -6.98 -3.24 -18.32
N THR A 161 -8.14 -2.97 -17.77
CA THR A 161 -8.93 -1.76 -18.04
C THR A 161 -8.59 -0.61 -17.08
N GLY A 162 -7.70 -0.83 -16.12
CA GLY A 162 -7.29 0.13 -15.10
C GLY A 162 -8.25 0.24 -13.92
N TYR A 163 -8.07 1.26 -13.12
CA TYR A 163 -8.82 1.46 -11.88
C TYR A 163 -9.57 2.79 -11.88
N LYS A 164 -10.58 2.88 -11.04
CA LYS A 164 -11.38 4.10 -10.80
C LYS A 164 -11.85 4.11 -9.35
N PHE A 165 -12.13 5.27 -8.84
CA PHE A 165 -12.90 5.35 -7.60
C PHE A 165 -14.31 4.79 -7.81
N PRO A 166 -14.93 4.18 -6.77
CA PRO A 166 -16.30 3.68 -6.86
C PRO A 166 -17.28 4.76 -7.32
N THR A 167 -18.33 4.34 -8.02
CA THR A 167 -19.39 5.25 -8.46
C THR A 167 -19.98 6.00 -7.25
N ASN A 168 -20.23 7.29 -7.40
CA ASN A 168 -20.69 8.20 -6.35
C ASN A 168 -19.64 8.64 -5.31
N THR A 169 -18.35 8.29 -5.49
CA THR A 169 -17.29 8.87 -4.66
C THR A 169 -17.16 10.36 -4.98
N ILE A 170 -17.22 11.20 -3.95
CA ILE A 170 -17.01 12.65 -4.07
C ILE A 170 -15.51 12.90 -4.11
N LEU A 171 -15.03 13.66 -5.12
CA LEU A 171 -13.62 13.99 -5.34
C LEU A 171 -13.45 15.46 -5.72
N THR A 172 -14.24 16.35 -5.10
CA THR A 172 -14.33 17.77 -5.46
C THR A 172 -13.27 18.65 -4.80
N ASP A 173 -12.74 18.20 -3.67
CA ASP A 173 -11.77 18.94 -2.87
C ASP A 173 -10.81 17.98 -2.14
N LEU A 174 -9.79 18.52 -1.53
CA LEU A 174 -8.75 17.74 -0.86
C LEU A 174 -9.30 16.84 0.27
N PRO A 175 -10.19 17.32 1.17
CA PRO A 175 -10.74 16.45 2.20
C PRO A 175 -11.54 15.28 1.62
N SER A 176 -12.37 15.49 0.61
CA SER A 176 -13.13 14.40 -0.04
C SER A 176 -12.23 13.41 -0.77
N ILE A 177 -11.14 13.87 -1.39
CA ILE A 177 -10.11 13.03 -2.00
C ILE A 177 -9.41 12.18 -0.92
N LEU A 178 -8.96 12.78 0.17
CA LEU A 178 -8.33 12.06 1.28
C LEU A 178 -9.29 11.05 1.93
N GLN A 179 -10.57 11.43 2.09
CA GLN A 179 -11.60 10.53 2.60
C GLN A 179 -11.85 9.33 1.67
N ALA A 180 -11.71 9.52 0.36
CA ALA A 180 -11.84 8.43 -0.61
C ALA A 180 -10.64 7.47 -0.60
N LEU A 181 -9.44 7.94 -0.21
CA LEU A 181 -8.22 7.14 -0.10
C LEU A 181 -8.15 6.37 1.24
N LEU A 182 -8.66 6.94 2.32
CA LEU A 182 -8.58 6.32 3.66
C LEU A 182 -9.03 4.85 3.71
N PRO A 183 -10.14 4.42 3.07
CA PRO A 183 -10.50 3.01 3.02
C PRO A 183 -9.50 2.09 2.35
N LEU A 184 -8.68 2.60 1.43
CA LEU A 184 -7.63 1.82 0.77
C LEU A 184 -6.50 1.51 1.75
N GLU A 185 -5.96 2.56 2.39
CA GLU A 185 -4.92 2.42 3.42
C GLU A 185 -5.33 1.45 4.53
N GLU A 186 -6.54 1.62 5.04
CA GLU A 186 -7.11 0.75 6.04
C GLU A 186 -7.25 -0.71 5.55
N THR A 187 -7.50 -0.91 4.26
CA THR A 187 -7.54 -2.24 3.65
C THR A 187 -6.14 -2.79 3.47
N GLY A 188 -5.16 -1.96 3.08
CA GLY A 188 -3.75 -2.30 3.01
C GLY A 188 -3.21 -2.79 4.36
N VAL A 189 -3.45 -2.04 5.44
CA VAL A 189 -3.11 -2.46 6.82
C VAL A 189 -3.64 -3.86 7.12
N ARG A 190 -4.92 -4.11 6.87
CA ARG A 190 -5.59 -5.40 7.16
C ARG A 190 -5.08 -6.53 6.28
N ALA A 191 -4.80 -6.22 5.03
CA ALA A 191 -4.30 -7.19 4.06
C ALA A 191 -2.89 -7.67 4.40
N TYR A 192 -1.99 -6.73 4.70
CA TYR A 192 -0.62 -7.06 5.09
C TYR A 192 -0.58 -7.79 6.44
N LEU A 193 -1.38 -7.38 7.42
CA LEU A 193 -1.46 -8.08 8.70
C LEU A 193 -2.02 -9.50 8.50
N GLY A 194 -2.98 -9.68 7.60
CA GLY A 194 -3.48 -10.99 7.20
C GLY A 194 -2.40 -11.87 6.58
N ALA A 195 -1.47 -11.31 5.82
CA ALA A 195 -0.36 -12.06 5.22
C ALA A 195 0.51 -12.79 6.25
N PHE A 196 0.63 -12.28 7.48
CA PHE A 196 1.34 -12.96 8.57
C PHE A 196 0.65 -14.26 9.04
N LYS A 197 -0.58 -14.53 8.61
CA LYS A 197 -1.25 -15.81 8.83
C LYS A 197 -0.78 -16.91 7.87
N VAL A 198 0.08 -16.59 6.91
CA VAL A 198 0.68 -17.56 6.00
C VAL A 198 1.84 -18.26 6.70
N PRO A 199 1.77 -19.58 6.94
CA PRO A 199 2.77 -20.28 7.75
C PRO A 199 4.19 -20.21 7.20
N SER A 200 4.34 -20.16 5.87
CA SER A 200 5.65 -20.07 5.22
C SER A 200 6.42 -18.80 5.56
N PHE A 201 5.76 -17.74 6.03
CA PHE A 201 6.44 -16.49 6.45
C PHE A 201 7.25 -16.66 7.73
N THR A 202 7.03 -17.71 8.51
CA THR A 202 7.76 -17.98 9.75
C THR A 202 8.53 -19.30 9.71
N ALA A 203 8.45 -20.04 8.60
CA ALA A 203 8.99 -21.40 8.52
C ALA A 203 10.51 -21.44 8.34
N ASP A 204 11.08 -20.48 7.61
CA ASP A 204 12.51 -20.44 7.30
C ASP A 204 13.01 -18.98 7.09
N THR A 205 14.30 -18.84 6.79
CA THR A 205 14.92 -17.54 6.57
C THR A 205 14.26 -16.75 5.41
N THR A 206 13.84 -17.44 4.36
CA THR A 206 13.17 -16.79 3.21
C THR A 206 11.82 -16.24 3.61
N GLY A 207 11.03 -17.02 4.33
CA GLY A 207 9.75 -16.58 4.89
C GLY A 207 9.90 -15.40 5.84
N LEU A 208 10.89 -15.43 6.75
CA LEU A 208 11.17 -14.30 7.65
C LEU A 208 11.54 -13.03 6.91
N ASN A 209 12.24 -13.12 5.77
CA ASN A 209 12.55 -11.96 4.94
C ASN A 209 11.28 -11.39 4.29
N TYR A 210 10.39 -12.23 3.76
CA TYR A 210 9.09 -11.78 3.26
C TYR A 210 8.24 -11.15 4.37
N ALA A 211 8.22 -11.74 5.55
CA ALA A 211 7.55 -11.19 6.72
C ALA A 211 8.10 -9.81 7.09
N THR A 212 9.42 -9.64 7.06
CA THR A 212 10.07 -8.36 7.35
C THR A 212 9.65 -7.27 6.34
N VAL A 213 9.61 -7.61 5.05
CA VAL A 213 9.14 -6.69 4.01
C VAL A 213 7.65 -6.37 4.21
N ALA A 214 6.82 -7.39 4.43
CA ALA A 214 5.40 -7.20 4.69
C ALA A 214 5.15 -6.32 5.93
N ALA A 215 5.94 -6.49 7.01
CA ALA A 215 5.86 -5.65 8.20
C ALA A 215 6.27 -4.19 7.93
N SER A 216 7.27 -3.99 7.06
CA SER A 216 7.71 -2.65 6.66
C SER A 216 6.60 -1.92 5.90
N ILE A 217 5.98 -2.56 4.89
CA ILE A 217 4.88 -1.97 4.14
C ILE A 217 3.67 -1.78 5.07
N TYR A 218 3.24 -2.80 5.82
CA TYR A 218 2.19 -2.70 6.83
C TYR A 218 2.32 -1.46 7.71
N SER A 219 3.54 -1.23 8.25
CA SER A 219 3.77 -0.07 9.13
C SER A 219 3.68 1.26 8.38
N THR A 220 3.91 1.28 7.08
CA THR A 220 3.78 2.46 6.21
C THR A 220 2.30 2.74 5.95
N GLU A 221 1.52 1.73 5.58
CA GLU A 221 0.06 1.83 5.41
C GLU A 221 -0.63 2.36 6.68
N ALA A 222 -0.25 1.83 7.85
CA ALA A 222 -0.78 2.30 9.12
C ALA A 222 -0.48 3.78 9.39
N ARG A 223 0.70 4.27 8.99
CA ARG A 223 1.05 5.70 9.07
C ARG A 223 0.26 6.55 8.10
N HIS A 224 0.05 6.07 6.87
CA HIS A 224 -0.76 6.75 5.87
C HIS A 224 -2.20 6.90 6.37
N SER A 225 -2.81 5.81 6.80
CA SER A 225 -4.15 5.79 7.39
C SER A 225 -4.27 6.77 8.56
N ALA A 226 -3.36 6.70 9.54
CA ALA A 226 -3.38 7.57 10.72
C ALA A 226 -3.20 9.04 10.36
N ALA A 227 -2.31 9.37 9.41
CA ALA A 227 -2.08 10.75 9.00
C ALA A 227 -3.28 11.33 8.24
N ILE A 228 -3.89 10.57 7.34
CA ILE A 228 -5.11 10.98 6.65
C ILE A 228 -6.24 11.18 7.65
N SER A 229 -6.45 10.24 8.57
CA SER A 229 -7.45 10.36 9.63
C SER A 229 -7.24 11.62 10.46
N TYR A 230 -6.00 11.90 10.87
CA TYR A 230 -5.68 13.11 11.63
C TYR A 230 -6.00 14.41 10.86
N ILE A 231 -5.66 14.49 9.57
CA ILE A 231 -5.99 15.65 8.72
C ILE A 231 -7.50 15.85 8.62
N LEU A 232 -8.26 14.75 8.53
CA LEU A 232 -9.72 14.79 8.45
C LEU A 232 -10.42 15.01 9.80
N GLY A 233 -9.68 15.09 10.91
CA GLY A 233 -10.24 15.21 12.26
C GLY A 233 -10.91 13.94 12.77
N LEU A 234 -10.51 12.78 12.22
CA LEU A 234 -10.97 11.45 12.61
C LEU A 234 -10.01 10.83 13.64
N ASP A 235 -10.46 9.78 14.32
CA ASP A 235 -9.59 8.97 15.19
C ASP A 235 -8.49 8.32 14.34
N PRO A 236 -7.20 8.54 14.62
CA PRO A 236 -6.10 7.93 13.89
C PRO A 236 -5.83 6.47 14.27
N GLY A 237 -6.51 5.94 15.28
CA GLY A 237 -6.37 4.56 15.73
C GLY A 237 -7.16 3.57 14.88
N PRO A 238 -6.96 2.26 15.12
CA PRO A 238 -7.68 1.22 14.41
C PRO A 238 -9.19 1.35 14.60
N THR A 239 -9.94 1.45 13.53
CA THR A 239 -11.41 1.54 13.55
C THR A 239 -12.03 0.23 13.06
N PRO A 240 -12.82 -0.49 13.88
CA PRO A 240 -13.46 -1.74 13.48
C PRO A 240 -14.38 -1.56 12.27
N ARG A 241 -14.33 -2.53 11.34
CA ARG A 241 -15.19 -2.58 10.15
C ARG A 241 -15.88 -3.93 10.03
N SER A 242 -16.93 -3.99 9.24
CA SER A 242 -17.59 -5.26 8.91
C SER A 242 -16.62 -6.22 8.22
N GLY A 243 -16.53 -7.44 8.73
CA GLY A 243 -15.63 -8.47 8.22
C GLY A 243 -14.24 -8.50 8.86
N ASP A 244 -13.91 -7.53 9.69
CA ASP A 244 -12.64 -7.50 10.42
C ASP A 244 -12.49 -8.68 11.38
N LEU A 245 -11.30 -9.25 11.41
CA LEU A 245 -10.90 -10.32 12.31
C LEU A 245 -9.87 -9.80 13.32
N GLN A 246 -9.98 -10.26 14.54
CA GLN A 246 -9.07 -9.88 15.61
C GLN A 246 -7.78 -10.69 15.56
N VAL A 247 -6.65 -10.03 15.81
CA VAL A 247 -5.34 -10.71 15.89
C VAL A 247 -5.26 -11.64 17.11
N THR A 248 -6.00 -11.34 18.18
CA THR A 248 -6.10 -12.16 19.37
C THR A 248 -7.51 -12.12 19.94
N PRO A 249 -8.12 -13.30 20.23
CA PRO A 249 -9.46 -13.36 20.79
C PRO A 249 -9.53 -12.97 22.28
N THR A 250 -8.40 -12.82 22.96
CA THR A 250 -8.31 -12.62 24.42
C THR A 250 -8.29 -11.16 24.83
N TYR A 251 -8.08 -10.24 23.90
CA TYR A 251 -8.10 -8.81 24.20
C TYR A 251 -9.30 -8.13 23.56
N PRO A 252 -9.99 -7.23 24.30
CA PRO A 252 -11.09 -6.45 23.74
C PRO A 252 -10.59 -5.64 22.54
N SER A 253 -11.33 -5.73 21.47
CA SER A 253 -11.00 -5.21 20.15
C SER A 253 -11.31 -3.72 19.98
N SER A 254 -11.11 -2.88 20.96
CA SER A 254 -11.36 -1.45 20.77
C SER A 254 -10.06 -0.69 20.61
N ASN A 255 -9.78 -0.19 19.42
CA ASN A 255 -8.77 0.83 19.09
C ASN A 255 -7.33 0.61 19.65
N THR A 256 -7.02 -0.60 20.14
CA THR A 256 -5.71 -0.92 20.74
C THR A 256 -4.88 -1.87 19.90
N PHE A 257 -5.51 -2.64 19.03
CA PHE A 257 -4.85 -3.57 18.10
C PHE A 257 -5.46 -3.44 16.71
N GLU A 258 -4.63 -3.56 15.70
CA GLU A 258 -5.09 -3.63 14.32
C GLU A 258 -5.89 -4.91 14.06
N TYR A 259 -6.70 -4.84 13.03
CA TYR A 259 -7.50 -5.94 12.52
C TYR A 259 -6.86 -6.53 11.27
N TYR A 260 -7.23 -7.76 10.92
CA TYR A 260 -6.89 -8.33 9.63
C TYR A 260 -8.12 -8.80 8.88
N LEU A 261 -8.00 -8.95 7.57
CA LEU A 261 -9.02 -9.49 6.69
C LEU A 261 -8.54 -10.79 6.04
N LEU A 262 -9.48 -11.66 5.71
CA LEU A 262 -9.19 -12.80 4.85
C LEU A 262 -8.82 -12.30 3.45
N PRO A 263 -7.84 -12.92 2.76
CA PRO A 263 -7.42 -12.49 1.43
C PRO A 263 -8.58 -12.39 0.42
N ASN A 264 -9.49 -13.36 0.41
CA ASN A 264 -10.67 -13.32 -0.45
C ASN A 264 -11.63 -12.17 -0.15
N THR A 265 -11.72 -11.74 1.11
CA THR A 265 -12.51 -10.57 1.50
C THR A 265 -11.88 -9.29 0.94
N VAL A 266 -10.56 -9.17 1.03
CA VAL A 266 -9.81 -8.04 0.47
C VAL A 266 -9.97 -8.00 -1.06
N ILE A 267 -9.75 -9.12 -1.76
CA ILE A 267 -9.89 -9.22 -3.22
C ILE A 267 -11.31 -8.78 -3.64
N THR A 268 -12.33 -9.20 -2.90
CA THR A 268 -13.72 -8.80 -3.17
C THR A 268 -13.93 -7.31 -2.95
N ALA A 269 -13.41 -6.75 -1.85
CA ALA A 269 -13.55 -5.33 -1.53
C ALA A 269 -12.89 -4.44 -2.60
N VAL A 270 -11.67 -4.78 -3.03
CA VAL A 270 -10.95 -3.97 -4.03
C VAL A 270 -11.51 -4.09 -5.44
N SER A 271 -12.33 -5.11 -5.73
CA SER A 271 -12.98 -5.26 -7.04
C SER A 271 -13.92 -4.10 -7.40
N ALA A 272 -14.43 -3.38 -6.39
CA ALA A 272 -15.24 -2.16 -6.59
C ALA A 272 -14.48 -1.03 -7.30
N TYR A 273 -13.18 -1.06 -7.26
CA TYR A 273 -12.30 -0.08 -7.91
C TYR A 273 -11.90 -0.46 -9.35
N TYR A 274 -12.25 -1.64 -9.81
CA TYR A 274 -11.91 -2.08 -11.16
C TYR A 274 -12.82 -1.38 -12.19
N LYS A 275 -12.21 -0.88 -13.25
CA LYS A 275 -12.99 -0.51 -14.44
C LYS A 275 -13.51 -1.80 -15.08
N SER A 276 -14.80 -1.84 -15.38
CA SER A 276 -15.34 -2.91 -16.23
C SER A 276 -14.77 -2.77 -17.64
N SER A 277 -14.43 -3.88 -18.28
CA SER A 277 -14.35 -3.88 -19.74
C SER A 277 -15.69 -3.34 -20.25
N ALA A 278 -15.65 -2.25 -21.02
CA ALA A 278 -16.84 -1.81 -21.74
C ALA A 278 -17.28 -2.98 -22.59
N GLY A 279 -18.49 -3.51 -22.31
CA GLY A 279 -19.13 -4.51 -23.12
C GLY A 279 -19.46 -3.98 -24.49
#